data_edee570e4d4d8836cd9327da83dd2182
#
_entry.id   edee570e4d4d8836cd9327da83dd2182
#
_cell.length_a   1.000
_cell.length_b   1.000
_cell.length_c   1.000
_cell.angle_alpha   90.00
_cell.angle_beta   90.00
_cell.angle_gamma   90.00
#
_symmetry.space_group_name_H-M   'P 1'
#
loop_
_entity.id
_entity.type
_entity.pdbx_description
1 polymer ?
#
loop_
_entity_poly.entity_id
_entity_poly.type
_entity_poly.pdbx_seq_one_letter_code
_entity_poly.pdbx_strand_id
1 'polypeptide(L)'
;MSDEHTMTTAAPKSPAPIPAPTGFDHPLLDRLLAGSSLPDWAVKLRRDAVDRLDTLSLPGRGEENWMRTDLRMFQPRAWVSAAERPATSGGAIPSGLLESATQGAAAVAGTVAFGGRIASLDGHVVRDELDPVLAGQGIVFGAPERILAEHGERFRSRWFSAVDGRADWFAAMHAAFHRAGAVLWVPAGVKLTAPLHVLSAITPGGLD
;
A
#
# COMPACT_ATOMS: atom_id res chain seq x y z
N MET A 1 1.05 -48.30 -51.04
CA MET A 1 1.93 -47.17 -50.73
C MET A 1 1.15 -46.34 -49.75
N SER A 2 1.45 -46.54 -48.46
CA SER A 2 0.74 -45.89 -47.37
C SER A 2 1.68 -44.84 -46.77
N ASP A 3 1.31 -43.56 -46.87
CA ASP A 3 2.04 -42.45 -46.27
C ASP A 3 1.64 -42.34 -44.80
N GLU A 4 2.55 -42.72 -43.90
CA GLU A 4 2.45 -42.44 -42.46
C GLU A 4 2.86 -40.99 -42.21
N HIS A 5 1.86 -40.15 -41.92
CA HIS A 5 2.07 -38.79 -41.38
C HIS A 5 2.41 -38.89 -39.88
N THR A 6 3.70 -38.81 -39.60
CA THR A 6 4.19 -38.69 -38.21
C THR A 6 3.90 -37.28 -37.70
N MET A 7 2.85 -37.14 -36.89
CA MET A 7 2.59 -35.93 -36.15
C MET A 7 3.59 -35.80 -34.98
N THR A 8 4.56 -34.92 -35.12
CA THR A 8 5.45 -34.53 -34.03
C THR A 8 4.69 -33.60 -33.07
N THR A 9 4.24 -34.17 -31.99
CA THR A 9 3.64 -33.39 -30.87
C THR A 9 4.76 -32.63 -30.13
N ALA A 10 4.84 -31.34 -30.33
CA ALA A 10 5.76 -30.49 -29.57
C ALA A 10 5.38 -30.54 -28.07
N ALA A 11 6.33 -30.91 -27.21
CA ALA A 11 6.16 -30.90 -25.77
C ALA A 11 5.78 -29.50 -25.28
N PRO A 12 4.88 -29.38 -24.29
CA PRO A 12 4.52 -28.08 -23.74
C PRO A 12 5.75 -27.41 -23.14
N LYS A 13 6.00 -26.17 -23.56
CA LYS A 13 7.07 -25.34 -23.02
C LYS A 13 6.86 -25.20 -21.50
N SER A 14 7.83 -25.62 -20.71
CA SER A 14 7.83 -25.36 -19.26
C SER A 14 7.56 -23.88 -18.99
N PRO A 15 6.71 -23.56 -18.03
CA PRO A 15 6.52 -22.16 -17.64
C PRO A 15 7.87 -21.56 -17.22
N ALA A 16 8.08 -20.30 -17.59
CA ALA A 16 9.31 -19.60 -17.20
C ALA A 16 9.45 -19.63 -15.68
N PRO A 17 10.66 -19.81 -15.15
CA PRO A 17 10.87 -19.81 -13.71
C PRO A 17 10.37 -18.51 -13.11
N ILE A 18 9.54 -18.60 -12.07
CA ILE A 18 9.09 -17.45 -11.27
C ILE A 18 10.35 -16.83 -10.66
N PRO A 19 10.62 -15.53 -10.88
CA PRO A 19 11.79 -14.90 -10.29
C PRO A 19 11.74 -15.07 -8.76
N ALA A 20 12.88 -15.39 -8.16
CA ALA A 20 12.98 -15.49 -6.71
C ALA A 20 12.55 -14.16 -6.06
N PRO A 21 11.83 -14.18 -4.93
CA PRO A 21 11.43 -12.97 -4.24
C PRO A 21 12.67 -12.16 -3.87
N THR A 22 12.71 -10.91 -4.30
CA THR A 22 13.86 -10.01 -4.12
C THR A 22 13.86 -9.31 -2.78
N GLY A 23 12.76 -9.38 -2.02
CA GLY A 23 12.64 -8.68 -0.75
C GLY A 23 12.38 -7.17 -0.93
N PHE A 24 12.67 -6.41 0.12
CA PHE A 24 12.51 -4.95 0.13
C PHE A 24 13.83 -4.29 -0.28
N ASP A 25 14.04 -4.07 -1.57
CA ASP A 25 15.27 -3.59 -2.18
C ASP A 25 15.03 -2.49 -3.24
N HIS A 26 16.10 -1.94 -3.79
CA HIS A 26 16.02 -0.93 -4.86
C HIS A 26 15.25 -1.42 -6.09
N PRO A 27 15.49 -2.64 -6.63
CA PRO A 27 14.70 -3.16 -7.75
C PRO A 27 13.20 -3.21 -7.47
N LEU A 28 12.76 -3.58 -6.27
CA LEU A 28 11.36 -3.51 -5.89
C LEU A 28 10.85 -2.08 -5.90
N LEU A 29 11.60 -1.15 -5.29
CA LEU A 29 11.20 0.26 -5.27
C LEU A 29 11.08 0.82 -6.68
N ASP A 30 12.03 0.53 -7.59
CA ASP A 30 11.99 0.99 -8.98
C ASP A 30 10.75 0.48 -9.71
N ARG A 31 10.35 -0.78 -9.48
CA ARG A 31 9.11 -1.32 -10.05
C ARG A 31 7.86 -0.62 -9.48
N LEU A 32 7.85 -0.33 -8.19
CA LEU A 32 6.74 0.37 -7.53
C LEU A 32 6.63 1.84 -7.96
N LEU A 33 7.73 2.48 -8.31
CA LEU A 33 7.77 3.85 -8.80
C LEU A 33 7.54 3.96 -10.31
N ALA A 34 7.60 2.85 -11.05
CA ALA A 34 7.37 2.85 -12.49
C ALA A 34 5.98 3.41 -12.83
N GLY A 35 5.94 4.51 -13.59
CA GLY A 35 4.70 5.21 -13.94
C GLY A 35 4.05 6.01 -12.80
N SER A 36 4.70 6.16 -11.67
CA SER A 36 4.25 6.99 -10.56
C SER A 36 4.28 8.48 -10.91
N SER A 37 3.28 9.23 -10.47
CA SER A 37 3.19 10.70 -10.60
C SER A 37 3.65 11.43 -9.33
N LEU A 38 4.43 10.77 -8.49
CA LEU A 38 4.95 11.37 -7.26
C LEU A 38 5.92 12.53 -7.57
N PRO A 39 5.93 13.59 -6.76
CA PRO A 39 6.92 14.65 -6.90
C PRO A 39 8.33 14.14 -6.59
N ASP A 40 9.35 14.74 -7.22
CA ASP A 40 10.76 14.31 -7.11
C ASP A 40 11.25 14.17 -5.68
N TRP A 41 10.85 15.09 -4.79
CA TRP A 41 11.23 15.01 -3.38
C TRP A 41 10.69 13.77 -2.67
N ALA A 42 9.47 13.29 -3.05
CA ALA A 42 8.90 12.08 -2.47
C ALA A 42 9.57 10.81 -3.02
N VAL A 43 9.91 10.82 -4.31
CA VAL A 43 10.72 9.77 -4.92
C VAL A 43 12.09 9.70 -4.25
N LYS A 44 12.75 10.86 -4.07
CA LYS A 44 14.05 10.94 -3.38
C LYS A 44 13.96 10.42 -1.95
N LEU A 45 12.93 10.82 -1.19
CA LEU A 45 12.73 10.35 0.18
C LEU A 45 12.65 8.82 0.25
N ARG A 46 11.91 8.19 -0.68
CA ARG A 46 11.81 6.72 -0.75
C ARG A 46 13.15 6.06 -1.08
N ARG A 47 13.92 6.62 -2.00
CA ARG A 47 15.27 6.11 -2.36
C ARG A 47 16.24 6.23 -1.18
N ASP A 48 16.29 7.40 -0.54
CA ASP A 48 17.10 7.62 0.66
C ASP A 48 16.71 6.64 1.80
N ALA A 49 15.43 6.26 1.88
CA ALA A 49 14.96 5.30 2.86
C ALA A 49 15.40 3.86 2.56
N VAL A 50 15.46 3.44 1.27
CA VAL A 50 16.04 2.14 0.88
C VAL A 50 17.53 2.12 1.17
N ASP A 51 18.28 3.17 0.80
CA ASP A 51 19.71 3.29 1.11
C ASP A 51 19.96 3.15 2.62
N ARG A 52 19.08 3.73 3.41
CA ARG A 52 19.14 3.62 4.87
C ARG A 52 18.79 2.21 5.35
N LEU A 53 17.78 1.56 4.77
CA LEU A 53 17.36 0.21 5.10
C LEU A 53 18.52 -0.79 4.93
N ASP A 54 19.33 -0.64 3.89
CA ASP A 54 20.49 -1.49 3.61
C ASP A 54 21.59 -1.36 4.69
N THR A 55 21.60 -0.26 5.42
CA THR A 55 22.59 -0.02 6.50
C THR A 55 22.10 -0.41 7.88
N LEU A 56 20.80 -0.68 8.04
CA LEU A 56 20.17 -1.00 9.31
C LEU A 56 20.03 -2.51 9.51
N SER A 57 20.21 -2.95 10.74
CA SER A 57 19.84 -4.31 11.15
C SER A 57 18.41 -4.33 11.66
N LEU A 58 17.77 -5.50 11.56
CA LEU A 58 16.52 -5.72 12.29
C LEU A 58 16.78 -5.53 13.79
N PRO A 59 15.86 -4.87 14.50
CA PRO A 59 16.02 -4.67 15.94
C PRO A 59 16.05 -6.00 16.67
N GLY A 60 16.87 -6.08 17.70
CA GLY A 60 17.09 -7.27 18.51
C GLY A 60 16.45 -7.17 19.89
N ARG A 61 16.39 -8.30 20.58
CA ARG A 61 15.88 -8.36 21.96
C ARG A 61 16.69 -7.54 22.97
N GLY A 62 17.90 -7.11 22.62
CA GLY A 62 18.72 -6.21 23.43
C GLY A 62 18.26 -4.76 23.40
N GLU A 63 17.37 -4.41 22.48
CA GLU A 63 16.81 -3.06 22.37
C GLU A 63 15.52 -2.98 23.22
N GLU A 64 15.46 -2.01 24.11
CA GLU A 64 14.37 -1.88 25.11
C GLU A 64 12.98 -1.89 24.45
N ASN A 65 12.80 -1.17 23.35
CA ASN A 65 11.53 -1.08 22.63
C ASN A 65 11.11 -2.40 21.97
N TRP A 66 12.05 -3.31 21.70
CA TRP A 66 11.84 -4.56 20.97
C TRP A 66 12.00 -5.83 21.82
N MET A 67 12.41 -5.71 23.08
CA MET A 67 12.71 -6.84 23.96
C MET A 67 11.57 -7.86 24.12
N ARG A 68 10.32 -7.42 23.91
CA ARG A 68 9.10 -8.26 24.01
C ARG A 68 8.56 -8.72 22.67
N THR A 69 9.22 -8.34 21.55
CA THR A 69 8.81 -8.70 20.19
C THR A 69 9.72 -9.79 19.65
N ASP A 70 9.14 -10.91 19.23
CA ASP A 70 9.90 -12.01 18.65
C ASP A 70 9.94 -11.87 17.12
N LEU A 71 11.07 -11.43 16.59
CA LEU A 71 11.30 -11.25 15.15
C LEU A 71 12.01 -12.44 14.48
N ARG A 72 12.23 -13.56 15.17
CA ARG A 72 12.99 -14.70 14.59
C ARG A 72 12.32 -15.30 13.36
N MET A 73 10.99 -15.25 13.29
CA MET A 73 10.22 -15.73 12.14
C MET A 73 10.01 -14.67 11.07
N PHE A 74 10.39 -13.42 11.34
CA PHE A 74 10.27 -12.34 10.39
C PHE A 74 11.43 -12.37 9.39
N GLN A 75 11.14 -12.82 8.17
CA GLN A 75 12.11 -12.97 7.09
C GLN A 75 11.75 -12.07 5.89
N PRO A 76 12.03 -10.77 5.97
CA PRO A 76 11.57 -9.80 4.96
C PRO A 76 12.10 -10.08 3.55
N ARG A 77 13.24 -10.78 3.42
CA ARG A 77 13.80 -11.17 2.12
C ARG A 77 13.03 -12.28 1.43
N ALA A 78 12.25 -13.04 2.18
CA ALA A 78 11.41 -14.11 1.64
C ALA A 78 10.03 -13.60 1.18
N TRP A 79 9.72 -12.34 1.44
CA TRP A 79 8.41 -11.77 1.13
C TRP A 79 8.39 -11.12 -0.24
N VAL A 80 7.29 -11.31 -0.95
CA VAL A 80 6.96 -10.60 -2.18
C VAL A 80 5.97 -9.51 -1.83
N SER A 81 6.18 -8.31 -2.36
CA SER A 81 5.19 -7.24 -2.19
C SER A 81 3.85 -7.68 -2.79
N ALA A 82 2.78 -7.64 -1.99
CA ALA A 82 1.43 -7.88 -2.48
C ALA A 82 1.06 -6.93 -3.64
N ALA A 83 1.69 -5.76 -3.68
CA ALA A 83 1.53 -4.78 -4.75
C ALA A 83 2.09 -5.22 -6.12
N GLU A 84 2.94 -6.24 -6.18
CA GLU A 84 3.42 -6.85 -7.43
C GLU A 84 2.48 -7.93 -7.95
N ARG A 85 1.54 -8.37 -7.13
CA ARG A 85 0.48 -9.28 -7.60
C ARG A 85 -0.50 -8.49 -8.45
N PRO A 86 -0.92 -9.02 -9.61
CA PRO A 86 -2.00 -8.40 -10.36
C PRO A 86 -3.23 -8.26 -9.45
N ALA A 87 -3.85 -7.10 -9.44
CA ALA A 87 -5.08 -6.83 -8.67
C ALA A 87 -6.24 -7.79 -9.00
N THR A 88 -6.06 -8.64 -9.98
CA THR A 88 -7.05 -9.56 -10.54
C THR A 88 -6.95 -11.01 -10.08
N SER A 89 -6.03 -11.35 -9.20
CA SER A 89 -5.97 -12.75 -8.74
C SER A 89 -7.12 -13.08 -7.78
N GLY A 90 -8.34 -12.84 -8.22
CA GLY A 90 -9.57 -13.44 -7.66
C GLY A 90 -10.11 -12.83 -6.37
N GLY A 91 -9.49 -11.81 -5.85
CA GLY A 91 -9.93 -11.15 -4.63
C GLY A 91 -10.71 -9.87 -4.91
N ALA A 92 -11.95 -9.96 -5.36
CA ALA A 92 -12.87 -8.84 -5.10
C ALA A 92 -12.97 -8.70 -3.57
N ILE A 93 -12.87 -7.48 -3.03
CA ILE A 93 -13.32 -7.26 -1.64
C ILE A 93 -14.74 -7.85 -1.61
N PRO A 94 -15.02 -8.84 -0.75
CA PRO A 94 -16.36 -9.38 -0.67
C PRO A 94 -17.33 -8.21 -0.55
N SER A 95 -18.30 -8.12 -1.46
CA SER A 95 -19.26 -7.00 -1.50
C SER A 95 -19.85 -6.73 -0.11
N GLY A 96 -20.06 -7.77 0.68
CA GLY A 96 -20.46 -7.68 2.06
C GLY A 96 -19.50 -6.97 3.01
N LEU A 97 -18.18 -6.91 2.76
CA LEU A 97 -17.25 -6.18 3.64
C LEU A 97 -17.27 -4.66 3.40
N LEU A 98 -17.38 -4.24 2.14
CA LEU A 98 -17.59 -2.82 1.81
C LEU A 98 -18.99 -2.35 2.19
N GLU A 99 -19.98 -3.22 2.05
CA GLU A 99 -21.38 -2.96 2.38
C GLU A 99 -21.66 -3.12 3.87
N SER A 100 -21.10 -4.14 4.54
CA SER A 100 -21.32 -4.35 5.98
C SER A 100 -20.60 -3.34 6.85
N ALA A 101 -19.44 -2.81 6.42
CA ALA A 101 -18.86 -1.65 7.09
C ALA A 101 -19.76 -0.41 6.95
N THR A 102 -20.50 -0.29 5.84
CA THR A 102 -21.54 0.74 5.67
C THR A 102 -22.86 0.36 6.37
N GLN A 103 -23.27 -0.90 6.35
CA GLN A 103 -24.51 -1.38 6.95
C GLN A 103 -24.41 -1.50 8.47
N GLY A 104 -23.27 -1.92 9.02
CA GLY A 104 -23.02 -1.93 10.47
C GLY A 104 -23.07 -0.54 11.07
N ALA A 105 -22.46 0.46 10.43
CA ALA A 105 -22.56 1.85 10.83
C ALA A 105 -23.98 2.42 10.61
N ALA A 106 -24.66 2.03 9.54
CA ALA A 106 -26.03 2.44 9.25
C ALA A 106 -27.07 1.79 10.18
N ALA A 107 -26.85 0.53 10.59
CA ALA A 107 -27.73 -0.17 11.53
C ALA A 107 -27.69 0.41 12.96
N VAL A 108 -26.57 1.06 13.33
CA VAL A 108 -26.40 1.67 14.67
C VAL A 108 -26.81 3.14 14.71
N ALA A 109 -26.80 3.87 13.58
CA ALA A 109 -26.95 5.33 13.58
C ALA A 109 -27.94 5.91 12.57
N GLY A 110 -28.77 5.11 11.92
CA GLY A 110 -29.50 5.59 10.73
C GLY A 110 -28.52 5.88 9.61
N THR A 111 -28.95 6.27 8.45
CA THR A 111 -28.11 6.43 7.24
C THR A 111 -26.96 7.43 7.48
N VAL A 112 -25.79 6.95 7.89
CA VAL A 112 -24.61 7.80 8.02
C VAL A 112 -24.03 8.01 6.63
N ALA A 113 -24.18 9.22 6.10
CA ALA A 113 -23.45 9.63 4.91
C ALA A 113 -21.98 9.85 5.27
N PHE A 114 -21.07 9.15 4.58
CA PHE A 114 -19.65 9.38 4.72
C PHE A 114 -19.21 10.60 3.88
N GLY A 115 -18.41 11.47 4.46
CA GLY A 115 -17.79 12.60 3.77
C GLY A 115 -16.64 12.21 2.85
N GLY A 116 -16.11 10.99 2.98
CA GLY A 116 -15.08 10.44 2.11
C GLY A 116 -14.76 9.00 2.46
N ARG A 117 -14.23 8.26 1.48
CA ARG A 117 -13.90 6.84 1.62
C ARG A 117 -12.62 6.49 0.90
N ILE A 118 -11.76 5.75 1.58
CA ILE A 118 -10.60 5.08 0.99
C ILE A 118 -10.74 3.60 1.30
N ALA A 119 -10.58 2.77 0.29
CA ALA A 119 -10.47 1.33 0.48
C ALA A 119 -9.24 0.80 -0.27
N SER A 120 -8.50 -0.08 0.38
CA SER A 120 -7.38 -0.80 -0.21
C SER A 120 -7.55 -2.31 -0.03
N LEU A 121 -7.11 -3.06 -1.04
CA LEU A 121 -7.07 -4.51 -1.05
C LEU A 121 -5.66 -4.94 -1.44
N ASP A 122 -5.00 -5.71 -0.59
CA ASP A 122 -3.62 -6.19 -0.79
C ASP A 122 -2.64 -5.05 -1.16
N GLY A 123 -2.81 -3.87 -0.54
CA GLY A 123 -2.01 -2.68 -0.81
C GLY A 123 -2.40 -1.89 -2.06
N HIS A 124 -3.40 -2.33 -2.83
CA HIS A 124 -3.95 -1.58 -3.97
C HIS A 124 -5.15 -0.75 -3.55
N VAL A 125 -5.15 0.53 -3.91
CA VAL A 125 -6.30 1.40 -3.68
C VAL A 125 -7.41 1.05 -4.68
N VAL A 126 -8.56 0.63 -4.17
CA VAL A 126 -9.74 0.24 -4.97
C VAL A 126 -10.88 1.25 -4.87
N ARG A 127 -10.80 2.16 -3.89
CA ARG A 127 -11.72 3.29 -3.73
C ARG A 127 -10.97 4.48 -3.13
N ASP A 128 -11.20 5.68 -3.66
CA ASP A 128 -10.63 6.93 -3.19
C ASP A 128 -11.59 8.07 -3.54
N GLU A 129 -12.44 8.43 -2.60
CA GLU A 129 -13.56 9.35 -2.80
C GLU A 129 -13.61 10.39 -1.67
N LEU A 130 -13.87 11.64 -2.03
CA LEU A 130 -14.18 12.75 -1.12
C LEU A 130 -15.43 13.46 -1.61
N ASP A 131 -16.34 13.77 -0.68
CA ASP A 131 -17.53 14.56 -0.97
C ASP A 131 -17.14 15.92 -1.59
N PRO A 132 -17.70 16.30 -2.73
CA PRO A 132 -17.41 17.59 -3.39
C PRO A 132 -17.65 18.81 -2.50
N VAL A 133 -18.61 18.75 -1.59
CA VAL A 133 -18.88 19.84 -0.63
C VAL A 133 -17.71 20.01 0.33
N LEU A 134 -17.15 18.92 0.85
CA LEU A 134 -15.96 18.96 1.71
C LEU A 134 -14.71 19.40 0.93
N ALA A 135 -14.55 18.91 -0.29
CA ALA A 135 -13.48 19.37 -1.19
C ALA A 135 -13.58 20.89 -1.45
N GLY A 136 -14.80 21.41 -1.67
CA GLY A 136 -15.07 22.85 -1.84
C GLY A 136 -14.73 23.69 -0.61
N GLN A 137 -14.68 23.10 0.58
CA GLN A 137 -14.23 23.73 1.82
C GLN A 137 -12.69 23.69 1.99
N GLY A 138 -11.97 23.17 1.01
CA GLY A 138 -10.52 23.06 1.03
C GLY A 138 -10.00 21.84 1.82
N ILE A 139 -10.89 20.90 2.20
CA ILE A 139 -10.48 19.64 2.79
C ILE A 139 -9.81 18.80 1.71
N VAL A 140 -8.69 18.18 2.06
CA VAL A 140 -7.99 17.21 1.21
C VAL A 140 -8.02 15.86 1.92
N PHE A 141 -8.56 14.86 1.26
CA PHE A 141 -8.61 13.49 1.75
C PHE A 141 -8.44 12.52 0.59
N GLY A 142 -7.56 11.55 0.74
CA GLY A 142 -7.31 10.57 -0.31
C GLY A 142 -6.11 9.69 -0.06
N ALA A 143 -5.88 8.78 -0.99
CA ALA A 143 -4.73 7.90 -0.97
C ALA A 143 -3.41 8.68 -1.14
N PRO A 144 -2.32 8.27 -0.48
CA PRO A 144 -1.06 8.99 -0.46
C PRO A 144 -0.53 9.36 -1.85
N GLU A 145 -0.55 8.42 -2.80
CA GLU A 145 0.02 8.62 -4.13
C GLU A 145 -0.72 9.71 -4.90
N ARG A 146 -2.06 9.67 -4.92
CA ARG A 146 -2.88 10.71 -5.57
C ARG A 146 -2.68 12.07 -4.89
N ILE A 147 -2.76 12.11 -3.57
CA ILE A 147 -2.64 13.38 -2.85
C ILE A 147 -1.25 14.00 -3.00
N LEU A 148 -0.20 13.20 -3.03
CA LEU A 148 1.15 13.73 -3.28
C LEU A 148 1.33 14.22 -4.72
N ALA A 149 0.72 13.56 -5.70
CA ALA A 149 0.74 14.02 -7.08
C ALA A 149 0.01 15.37 -7.25
N GLU A 150 -1.14 15.55 -6.59
CA GLU A 150 -1.99 16.74 -6.73
C GLU A 150 -1.56 17.90 -5.80
N HIS A 151 -1.06 17.59 -4.61
CA HIS A 151 -0.84 18.55 -3.51
C HIS A 151 0.53 18.40 -2.84
N GLY A 152 1.50 17.73 -3.46
CA GLY A 152 2.74 17.30 -2.83
C GLY A 152 3.49 18.39 -2.05
N GLU A 153 3.60 19.61 -2.58
CA GLU A 153 4.32 20.67 -1.91
C GLU A 153 3.69 21.10 -0.58
N ARG A 154 2.37 20.97 -0.42
CA ARG A 154 1.67 21.23 0.85
C ARG A 154 2.13 20.28 1.95
N PHE A 155 2.44 19.04 1.60
CA PHE A 155 2.78 17.98 2.54
C PHE A 155 4.27 17.78 2.75
N ARG A 156 5.12 18.34 1.91
CA ARG A 156 6.56 18.11 1.89
C ARG A 156 7.24 18.24 3.26
N SER A 157 6.97 19.30 3.99
CA SER A 157 7.60 19.56 5.29
C SER A 157 7.05 18.69 6.44
N ARG A 158 5.92 18.05 6.22
CA ARG A 158 5.23 17.22 7.24
C ARG A 158 5.30 15.73 6.94
N TRP A 159 5.67 15.36 5.71
CA TRP A 159 5.76 13.97 5.32
C TRP A 159 6.85 13.26 6.09
N PHE A 160 6.51 12.19 6.80
CA PHE A 160 7.40 11.48 7.73
C PHE A 160 8.04 12.37 8.82
N SER A 161 7.42 13.49 9.20
CA SER A 161 7.95 14.35 10.26
C SER A 161 7.62 13.84 11.68
N ALA A 162 6.55 13.06 11.83
CA ALA A 162 6.15 12.51 13.13
C ALA A 162 6.89 11.22 13.46
N VAL A 163 7.10 10.37 12.45
CA VAL A 163 7.92 9.15 12.54
C VAL A 163 9.05 9.30 11.53
N ASP A 164 10.27 9.49 12.03
CA ASP A 164 11.45 9.61 11.18
C ASP A 164 11.75 8.25 10.53
N GLY A 165 11.73 8.19 9.21
CA GLY A 165 12.10 6.99 8.44
C GLY A 165 13.54 6.50 8.69
N ARG A 166 14.34 7.24 9.48
CA ARG A 166 15.71 6.86 9.88
C ARG A 166 15.77 6.24 11.28
N ALA A 167 14.64 6.19 12.01
CA ALA A 167 14.61 5.77 13.40
C ALA A 167 15.04 4.31 13.58
N ASP A 168 14.48 3.41 12.79
CA ASP A 168 14.80 1.98 12.81
C ASP A 168 14.51 1.34 11.44
N TRP A 169 14.75 0.04 11.35
CA TRP A 169 14.57 -0.74 10.14
C TRP A 169 13.10 -0.70 9.62
N PHE A 170 12.12 -0.80 10.53
CA PHE A 170 10.69 -0.78 10.14
C PHE A 170 10.24 0.61 9.69
N ALA A 171 10.74 1.66 10.32
CA ALA A 171 10.49 3.03 9.91
C ALA A 171 11.06 3.30 8.51
N ALA A 172 12.28 2.83 8.23
CA ALA A 172 12.91 2.94 6.91
C ALA A 172 12.13 2.14 5.85
N MET A 173 11.75 0.90 6.16
CA MET A 173 10.93 0.07 5.28
C MET A 173 9.58 0.74 4.97
N HIS A 174 8.91 1.27 5.98
CA HIS A 174 7.66 1.99 5.79
C HIS A 174 7.86 3.24 4.93
N ALA A 175 8.88 4.04 5.19
CA ALA A 175 9.17 5.24 4.40
C ALA A 175 9.45 4.92 2.92
N ALA A 176 10.14 3.81 2.64
CA ALA A 176 10.47 3.39 1.29
C ALA A 176 9.27 2.79 0.52
N PHE A 177 8.50 1.89 1.16
CA PHE A 177 7.58 0.99 0.45
C PHE A 177 6.10 1.22 0.73
N HIS A 178 5.73 2.26 1.52
CA HIS A 178 4.30 2.55 1.75
C HIS A 178 3.55 2.81 0.43
N ARG A 179 2.36 2.22 0.30
CA ARG A 179 1.49 2.41 -0.87
C ARG A 179 0.07 2.77 -0.47
N ALA A 180 -0.51 2.00 0.42
CA ALA A 180 -1.84 2.25 0.95
C ALA A 180 -1.77 3.14 2.20
N GLY A 181 -2.88 3.78 2.49
CA GLY A 181 -3.04 4.67 3.63
C GLY A 181 -4.01 5.79 3.33
N ALA A 182 -4.05 6.78 4.20
CA ALA A 182 -4.90 7.95 4.03
C ALA A 182 -4.14 9.22 4.38
N VAL A 183 -4.30 10.24 3.57
CA VAL A 183 -3.88 11.60 3.87
C VAL A 183 -5.12 12.43 4.14
N LEU A 184 -5.11 13.16 5.23
CA LEU A 184 -6.16 14.11 5.58
C LEU A 184 -5.54 15.46 5.89
N TRP A 185 -6.08 16.50 5.25
CA TRP A 185 -5.83 17.89 5.58
C TRP A 185 -7.14 18.62 5.78
N VAL A 186 -7.29 19.27 6.93
CA VAL A 186 -8.44 20.10 7.26
C VAL A 186 -7.93 21.53 7.46
N PRO A 187 -8.42 22.51 6.69
CA PRO A 187 -8.03 23.90 6.86
C PRO A 187 -8.41 24.43 8.26
N ALA A 188 -7.69 25.45 8.73
CA ALA A 188 -8.02 26.09 9.99
C ALA A 188 -9.45 26.66 9.98
N GLY A 189 -10.19 26.44 11.04
CA GLY A 189 -11.59 26.88 11.19
C GLY A 189 -12.63 26.00 10.50
N VAL A 190 -12.23 25.02 9.67
CA VAL A 190 -13.16 24.08 9.04
C VAL A 190 -13.43 22.90 9.98
N LYS A 191 -14.69 22.49 10.06
CA LYS A 191 -15.11 21.32 10.84
C LYS A 191 -15.67 20.26 9.93
N LEU A 192 -15.19 19.02 10.08
CA LEU A 192 -15.79 17.85 9.44
C LEU A 192 -17.12 17.52 10.12
N THR A 193 -18.19 17.51 9.34
CA THR A 193 -19.56 17.19 9.80
C THR A 193 -19.97 15.75 9.48
N ALA A 194 -19.24 15.09 8.60
CA ALA A 194 -19.45 13.71 8.22
C ALA A 194 -18.18 12.89 8.43
N PRO A 195 -18.29 11.61 8.86
CA PRO A 195 -17.12 10.78 9.10
C PRO A 195 -16.40 10.44 7.79
N LEU A 196 -15.08 10.30 7.87
CA LEU A 196 -14.24 9.74 6.82
C LEU A 196 -13.98 8.27 7.13
N HIS A 197 -14.05 7.42 6.12
CA HIS A 197 -13.88 5.99 6.26
C HIS A 197 -12.63 5.50 5.54
N VAL A 198 -11.78 4.76 6.26
CA VAL A 198 -10.60 4.09 5.71
C VAL A 198 -10.71 2.60 5.98
N LEU A 199 -10.68 1.81 4.92
CA LEU A 199 -10.72 0.35 4.97
C LEU A 199 -9.47 -0.24 4.32
N SER A 200 -8.81 -1.15 5.02
CA SER A 200 -7.75 -1.96 4.46
C SER A 200 -8.12 -3.43 4.60
N ALA A 201 -8.07 -4.17 3.50
CA ALA A 201 -8.35 -5.59 3.46
C ALA A 201 -7.17 -6.35 2.86
N ILE A 202 -6.95 -7.57 3.36
CA ILE A 202 -5.93 -8.49 2.87
C ILE A 202 -6.65 -9.79 2.52
N THR A 203 -6.39 -10.32 1.32
CA THR A 203 -6.95 -11.62 0.94
C THR A 203 -6.15 -12.77 1.57
N PRO A 204 -6.77 -13.94 1.81
CA PRO A 204 -6.08 -15.10 2.36
C PRO A 204 -4.83 -15.52 1.57
N GLY A 205 -4.83 -15.39 0.24
CA GLY A 205 -3.66 -15.64 -0.61
C GLY A 205 -2.62 -14.51 -0.58
N GLY A 206 -2.85 -13.44 0.16
CA GLY A 206 -1.88 -12.38 0.44
C GLY A 206 -0.95 -12.70 1.60
N LEU A 207 -1.16 -13.83 2.28
CA LEU A 207 -0.41 -14.27 3.46
C LEU A 207 0.45 -15.52 3.21
N ASP A 208 0.41 -16.12 2.00
CA ASP A 208 1.19 -17.30 1.63
C ASP A 208 2.55 -16.95 1.05
#